data_930ee358e0933155756fdc7490ba5a07
#
_entry.id   930ee358e0933155756fdc7490ba5a07
#
_cell.length_a   1.000
_cell.length_b   1.000
_cell.length_c   1.000
_cell.angle_alpha   90.00
_cell.angle_beta   90.00
_cell.angle_gamma   90.00
#
_symmetry.space_group_name_H-M   'P 1'
#
loop_
_entity.id
_entity.type
_entity.pdbx_description
1 polymer ?
#
loop_
_entity_poly.entity_id
_entity_poly.type
_entity_poly.pdbx_seq_one_letter_code
_entity_poly.pdbx_strand_id
1 'polypeptide(L)'
;MFEIYKIQNQHWENKLYDFPIKRRILETLKRELLNHKLILSIEGPRRVGKSVLIKQLINYLIEKKVPSTNIFYFSFDKLDKKILDTLKDYEELSGISLRDEKTYLFLDEIQKIKDWQSDIKIIYDNYPNIKLVVSGSTLRVSKKESLAGRLIDFFINPLSFEEYLIFSDKEKLLDSEMDYIFEKEYNNYLFRQYPDIVLNKDIDSKQYISLILQKVIFEDSEKYIKNVDKDILYKICMIILRDPGEIINYSDLSKDLGVKRGEVSKYIDFLVNSGIIRKIYNFSNNSRKLEIKSKKFYPYCTSLTRAITENPDMSKIIETDVCFQLDAKYFLNNKGKEEIDFLLIDPITSKKIGVEVKYRNLITNKDTNAFKSVIVKKLNLSKKIIIVKADSKLGFNTKEIIPIKYFSIFRHKSEFELK
;
A
#
# COMPACT_ATOMS: atom_id res chain seq x y z
N MET A 1 9.56 29.52 16.95
CA MET A 1 9.28 28.08 17.08
C MET A 1 7.87 27.81 17.58
N PHE A 2 7.37 28.55 18.57
CA PHE A 2 5.98 28.46 19.09
C PHE A 2 4.89 28.53 18.03
N GLU A 3 5.00 29.40 17.04
CA GLU A 3 4.01 29.53 15.98
C GLU A 3 3.85 28.25 15.13
N ILE A 4 4.95 27.51 14.91
CA ILE A 4 4.90 26.27 14.13
C ILE A 4 4.06 25.20 14.84
N TYR A 5 4.19 25.09 16.16
CA TYR A 5 3.37 24.18 16.96
C TYR A 5 1.88 24.54 16.87
N LYS A 6 1.54 25.83 17.00
CA LYS A 6 0.15 26.29 16.86
C LYS A 6 -0.41 26.05 15.46
N ILE A 7 0.36 26.35 14.41
CA ILE A 7 -0.05 26.12 13.02
C ILE A 7 -0.33 24.64 12.77
N GLN A 8 0.47 23.74 13.30
CA GLN A 8 0.27 22.31 13.14
C GLN A 8 -0.87 21.75 14.01
N ASN A 9 -1.19 22.42 15.14
CA ASN A 9 -2.18 21.97 16.12
C ASN A 9 -3.38 22.94 16.21
N GLN A 10 -4.02 23.23 15.07
CA GLN A 10 -5.18 24.15 15.00
C GLN A 10 -6.33 23.76 15.96
N HIS A 11 -6.41 22.49 16.35
CA HIS A 11 -7.39 21.99 17.30
C HIS A 11 -7.20 22.56 18.71
N TRP A 12 -6.03 23.10 19.07
CA TRP A 12 -5.83 23.84 20.32
C TRP A 12 -6.63 25.14 20.37
N GLU A 13 -6.98 25.67 19.19
CA GLU A 13 -7.85 26.85 19.02
C GLU A 13 -9.31 26.46 18.72
N ASN A 14 -9.72 25.21 19.04
CA ASN A 14 -11.04 24.64 18.76
C ASN A 14 -11.40 24.57 17.27
N LYS A 15 -10.42 24.56 16.37
CA LYS A 15 -10.61 24.42 14.92
C LYS A 15 -10.42 22.95 14.54
N LEU A 16 -11.47 22.30 14.08
CA LEU A 16 -11.38 20.94 13.53
C LEU A 16 -10.73 20.94 12.14
N TYR A 17 -10.15 19.80 11.78
CA TYR A 17 -9.61 19.62 10.43
C TYR A 17 -10.73 19.26 9.46
N ASP A 18 -10.81 19.96 8.33
CA ASP A 18 -11.85 19.75 7.32
C ASP A 18 -11.43 18.66 6.32
N PHE A 19 -11.77 17.41 6.63
CA PHE A 19 -11.57 16.24 5.76
C PHE A 19 -12.83 15.36 5.84
N PRO A 20 -13.90 15.70 5.10
CA PRO A 20 -15.20 15.04 5.24
C PRO A 20 -15.18 13.60 4.74
N ILE A 21 -14.39 13.28 3.70
CA ILE A 21 -14.36 11.95 3.10
C ILE A 21 -13.47 11.03 3.93
N LYS A 22 -14.02 9.91 4.34
CA LYS A 22 -13.35 8.95 5.24
C LYS A 22 -12.90 7.71 4.48
N ARG A 23 -11.68 7.26 4.75
CA ARG A 23 -11.20 5.95 4.31
C ARG A 23 -11.77 4.84 5.19
N ARG A 24 -12.02 3.66 4.63
CA ARG A 24 -12.56 2.50 5.39
C ARG A 24 -11.69 2.11 6.59
N ILE A 25 -10.38 2.19 6.44
CA ILE A 25 -9.42 1.86 7.52
C ILE A 25 -9.59 2.75 8.76
N LEU A 26 -10.21 3.93 8.64
CA LEU A 26 -10.35 4.89 9.73
C LEU A 26 -11.08 4.29 10.94
N GLU A 27 -12.12 3.47 10.73
CA GLU A 27 -12.87 2.86 11.85
C GLU A 27 -12.01 1.85 12.60
N THR A 28 -11.17 1.09 11.90
CA THR A 28 -10.19 0.22 12.55
C THR A 28 -9.18 1.02 13.35
N LEU A 29 -8.62 2.09 12.76
CA LEU A 29 -7.66 2.94 13.46
C LEU A 29 -8.26 3.60 14.71
N LYS A 30 -9.52 4.05 14.68
CA LYS A 30 -10.24 4.60 15.85
C LYS A 30 -10.33 3.58 16.98
N ARG A 31 -10.68 2.34 16.65
CA ARG A 31 -10.78 1.26 17.63
C ARG A 31 -9.42 0.98 18.27
N GLU A 32 -8.38 0.82 17.48
CA GLU A 32 -7.03 0.51 17.95
C GLU A 32 -6.38 1.69 18.71
N LEU A 33 -6.78 2.92 18.41
CA LEU A 33 -6.32 4.12 19.10
C LEU A 33 -6.73 4.10 20.59
N LEU A 34 -7.91 3.55 20.92
CA LEU A 34 -8.44 3.55 22.26
C LEU A 34 -8.19 2.25 23.05
N ASN A 35 -7.96 1.13 22.37
CA ASN A 35 -8.04 -0.19 23.01
C ASN A 35 -6.78 -0.61 23.79
N HIS A 36 -5.59 -0.17 23.41
CA HIS A 36 -4.34 -0.62 24.04
C HIS A 36 -3.21 0.38 23.91
N LYS A 37 -2.14 0.17 24.72
CA LYS A 37 -0.95 1.02 24.74
C LYS A 37 -0.09 0.92 23.48
N LEU A 38 -0.16 -0.16 22.70
CA LEU A 38 0.73 -0.36 21.55
C LEU A 38 0.74 0.85 20.62
N ILE A 39 1.90 1.12 20.06
CA ILE A 39 2.13 2.23 19.12
C ILE A 39 1.41 1.90 17.80
N LEU A 40 0.62 2.83 17.29
CA LEU A 40 0.04 2.67 15.96
C LEU A 40 1.02 3.21 14.91
N SER A 41 1.46 2.35 14.01
CA SER A 41 2.32 2.73 12.88
C SER A 41 1.48 2.83 11.61
N ILE A 42 1.30 4.05 11.09
CA ILE A 42 0.54 4.33 9.86
C ILE A 42 1.55 4.48 8.72
N GLU A 43 1.66 3.44 7.90
CA GLU A 43 2.61 3.35 6.80
C GLU A 43 1.92 3.37 5.44
N GLY A 44 2.69 3.57 4.40
CA GLY A 44 2.19 3.48 3.02
C GLY A 44 2.88 4.46 2.09
N PRO A 45 2.69 4.34 0.78
CA PRO A 45 3.29 5.21 -0.22
C PRO A 45 3.07 6.69 0.08
N ARG A 46 3.84 7.55 -0.56
CA ARG A 46 3.57 8.99 -0.52
C ARG A 46 2.20 9.31 -1.10
N ARG A 47 1.53 10.35 -0.54
CA ARG A 47 0.26 10.88 -1.07
C ARG A 47 -0.96 9.96 -0.98
N VAL A 48 -0.94 8.89 -0.19
CA VAL A 48 -2.11 8.01 0.03
C VAL A 48 -3.06 8.48 1.14
N GLY A 49 -2.77 9.63 1.79
CA GLY A 49 -3.65 10.24 2.80
C GLY A 49 -3.31 9.89 4.25
N LYS A 50 -2.08 9.47 4.60
CA LYS A 50 -1.66 9.16 5.98
C LYS A 50 -1.88 10.33 6.94
N SER A 51 -1.37 11.53 6.61
CA SER A 51 -1.53 12.73 7.44
C SER A 51 -2.99 13.16 7.59
N VAL A 52 -3.82 12.91 6.56
CA VAL A 52 -5.28 13.14 6.63
C VAL A 52 -5.92 12.19 7.63
N LEU A 53 -5.59 10.90 7.59
CA LEU A 53 -6.08 9.92 8.58
C LEU A 53 -5.70 10.32 10.01
N ILE A 54 -4.48 10.78 10.24
CA ILE A 54 -4.06 11.31 11.55
C ILE A 54 -4.96 12.47 11.99
N LYS A 55 -5.19 13.44 11.12
CA LYS A 55 -6.06 14.59 11.43
C LYS A 55 -7.51 14.19 11.68
N GLN A 56 -8.03 13.19 10.99
CA GLN A 56 -9.35 12.61 11.26
C GLN A 56 -9.38 11.87 12.61
N LEU A 57 -8.29 11.23 13.03
CA LEU A 57 -8.17 10.62 14.36
C LEU A 57 -8.13 11.70 15.47
N ILE A 58 -7.46 12.83 15.23
CA ILE A 58 -7.48 13.98 16.15
C ILE A 58 -8.90 14.52 16.31
N ASN A 59 -9.62 14.76 15.20
CA ASN A 59 -11.01 15.17 15.27
C ASN A 59 -11.87 14.19 16.09
N TYR A 60 -11.67 12.88 15.86
CA TYR A 60 -12.37 11.84 16.61
C TYR A 60 -12.10 11.90 18.13
N LEU A 61 -10.86 12.19 18.55
CA LEU A 61 -10.54 12.36 19.97
C LEU A 61 -11.24 13.59 20.57
N ILE A 62 -11.30 14.69 19.84
CA ILE A 62 -12.03 15.90 20.24
C ILE A 62 -13.52 15.60 20.38
N GLU A 63 -14.13 14.87 19.45
CA GLU A 63 -15.51 14.40 19.53
C GLU A 63 -15.75 13.52 20.78
N LYS A 64 -14.73 12.74 21.18
CA LYS A 64 -14.73 11.94 22.43
C LYS A 64 -14.43 12.76 23.70
N LYS A 65 -14.40 14.10 23.60
CA LYS A 65 -14.17 15.03 24.71
C LYS A 65 -12.78 14.91 25.36
N VAL A 66 -11.78 14.42 24.61
CA VAL A 66 -10.38 14.51 25.04
C VAL A 66 -9.99 16.00 24.98
N PRO A 67 -9.40 16.58 26.06
CA PRO A 67 -8.94 17.96 26.02
C PRO A 67 -8.00 18.19 24.84
N SER A 68 -8.20 19.27 24.10
CA SER A 68 -7.41 19.56 22.90
C SER A 68 -5.92 19.68 23.18
N THR A 69 -5.58 20.20 24.35
CA THR A 69 -4.17 20.32 24.82
C THR A 69 -3.50 18.97 25.09
N ASN A 70 -4.28 17.90 25.40
CA ASN A 70 -3.75 16.55 25.59
C ASN A 70 -3.56 15.79 24.26
N ILE A 71 -3.72 16.46 23.14
CA ILE A 71 -3.52 15.91 21.80
C ILE A 71 -2.43 16.74 21.12
N PHE A 72 -1.34 16.09 20.75
CA PHE A 72 -0.21 16.74 20.11
C PHE A 72 0.08 16.11 18.75
N TYR A 73 0.16 16.94 17.72
CA TYR A 73 0.55 16.55 16.37
C TYR A 73 1.81 17.29 15.95
N PHE A 74 2.79 16.57 15.42
CA PHE A 74 3.97 17.17 14.85
C PHE A 74 4.46 16.43 13.60
N SER A 75 4.68 17.19 12.53
CA SER A 75 5.25 16.67 11.28
C SER A 75 6.72 17.08 11.16
N PHE A 76 7.58 16.09 10.99
CA PHE A 76 9.02 16.27 10.81
C PHE A 76 9.39 16.54 9.33
N ASP A 77 8.42 16.84 8.46
CA ASP A 77 8.70 16.99 7.02
C ASP A 77 9.69 18.13 6.70
N LYS A 78 9.64 19.22 7.45
CA LYS A 78 10.43 20.44 7.18
C LYS A 78 11.36 20.86 8.31
N LEU A 79 11.41 20.14 9.40
CA LEU A 79 12.13 20.55 10.60
C LEU A 79 13.10 19.46 11.05
N ASP A 80 14.37 19.81 11.14
CA ASP A 80 15.40 18.95 11.71
C ASP A 80 15.46 19.16 13.23
N LYS A 81 14.50 18.58 13.95
CA LYS A 81 14.40 18.64 15.40
C LYS A 81 14.25 17.23 15.98
N LYS A 82 14.97 16.95 17.09
CA LYS A 82 14.87 15.67 17.78
C LYS A 82 13.49 15.50 18.39
N ILE A 83 13.00 14.26 18.45
CA ILE A 83 11.69 13.94 19.01
C ILE A 83 11.58 14.35 20.46
N LEU A 84 12.60 14.01 21.28
CA LEU A 84 12.60 14.33 22.71
C LEU A 84 12.62 15.84 22.99
N ASP A 85 13.31 16.62 22.16
CA ASP A 85 13.31 18.09 22.28
C ASP A 85 11.94 18.68 21.90
N THR A 86 11.28 18.07 20.90
CA THR A 86 9.93 18.45 20.50
C THR A 86 8.92 18.19 21.62
N LEU A 87 9.07 17.11 22.40
CA LEU A 87 8.21 16.81 23.53
C LEU A 87 8.42 17.76 24.70
N LYS A 88 9.66 18.17 24.99
CA LYS A 88 9.93 19.19 26.00
C LYS A 88 9.24 20.52 25.68
N ASP A 89 9.38 20.98 24.43
CA ASP A 89 8.68 22.19 23.99
C ASP A 89 7.17 22.05 24.15
N TYR A 90 6.63 20.87 23.87
CA TYR A 90 5.18 20.63 24.02
C TYR A 90 4.74 20.70 25.51
N GLU A 91 5.49 20.12 26.46
CA GLU A 91 5.22 20.23 27.90
C GLU A 91 5.27 21.70 28.36
N GLU A 92 6.29 22.46 27.93
CA GLU A 92 6.42 23.89 28.27
C GLU A 92 5.29 24.74 27.70
N LEU A 93 4.81 24.40 26.48
CA LEU A 93 3.75 25.15 25.79
C LEU A 93 2.36 24.87 26.31
N SER A 94 2.06 23.60 26.59
CA SER A 94 0.72 23.15 26.98
C SER A 94 0.50 23.18 28.48
N GLY A 95 1.56 23.19 29.27
CA GLY A 95 1.51 23.02 30.72
C GLY A 95 1.19 21.59 31.18
N ILE A 96 1.18 20.63 30.25
CA ILE A 96 0.83 19.23 30.50
C ILE A 96 2.04 18.46 31.00
N SER A 97 1.86 17.61 32.02
CA SER A 97 2.85 16.61 32.42
C SER A 97 2.67 15.33 31.62
N LEU A 98 3.61 15.02 30.71
CA LEU A 98 3.59 13.78 29.93
C LEU A 98 3.69 12.51 30.81
N ARG A 99 4.17 12.63 32.04
CA ARG A 99 4.23 11.50 33.00
C ARG A 99 2.91 11.21 33.66
N ASP A 100 2.14 12.25 33.97
CA ASP A 100 0.97 12.14 34.85
C ASP A 100 -0.34 12.15 34.05
N GLU A 101 -0.35 12.83 32.91
CA GLU A 101 -1.59 13.04 32.15
C GLU A 101 -1.67 12.13 30.91
N LYS A 102 -2.89 11.64 30.66
CA LYS A 102 -3.17 10.86 29.45
C LYS A 102 -3.05 11.74 28.21
N THR A 103 -2.07 11.45 27.37
CA THR A 103 -1.73 12.24 26.19
C THR A 103 -1.67 11.39 24.92
N TYR A 104 -2.12 11.97 23.82
CA TYR A 104 -2.09 11.34 22.48
C TYR A 104 -1.08 12.07 21.62
N LEU A 105 0.01 11.39 21.24
CA LEU A 105 1.08 11.95 20.43
C LEU A 105 1.01 11.39 19.00
N PHE A 106 0.87 12.28 18.04
CA PHE A 106 0.86 11.98 16.61
C PHE A 106 2.13 12.54 15.97
N LEU A 107 3.05 11.67 15.59
CA LEU A 107 4.35 12.02 15.01
C LEU A 107 4.41 11.60 13.55
N ASP A 108 4.29 12.60 12.67
CA ASP A 108 4.17 12.38 11.22
C ASP A 108 5.53 12.53 10.51
N GLU A 109 5.76 11.73 9.45
CA GLU A 109 7.02 11.67 8.68
C GLU A 109 8.26 11.38 9.54
N ILE A 110 8.09 10.55 10.59
CA ILE A 110 9.08 10.27 11.62
C ILE A 110 10.39 9.68 11.08
N GLN A 111 10.36 9.00 9.92
CA GLN A 111 11.55 8.45 9.27
C GLN A 111 12.57 9.51 8.83
N LYS A 112 12.21 10.77 8.89
CA LYS A 112 13.15 11.87 8.63
C LYS A 112 14.15 12.09 9.77
N ILE A 113 13.81 11.61 10.96
CA ILE A 113 14.66 11.73 12.13
C ILE A 113 15.59 10.53 12.21
N LYS A 114 16.87 10.79 12.34
CA LYS A 114 17.86 9.73 12.54
C LYS A 114 17.64 9.05 13.89
N ASP A 115 17.75 7.73 13.90
CA ASP A 115 17.59 6.87 15.09
C ASP A 115 16.27 7.08 15.88
N TRP A 116 15.22 7.54 15.20
CA TRP A 116 13.87 7.77 15.74
C TRP A 116 13.32 6.58 16.57
N GLN A 117 13.72 5.36 16.24
CA GLN A 117 13.29 4.16 16.93
C GLN A 117 13.72 4.14 18.39
N SER A 118 14.92 4.66 18.67
CA SER A 118 15.45 4.76 20.04
C SER A 118 14.65 5.75 20.87
N ASP A 119 14.32 6.92 20.30
CA ASP A 119 13.50 7.93 20.97
C ASP A 119 12.10 7.39 21.26
N ILE A 120 11.46 6.75 20.27
CA ILE A 120 10.13 6.14 20.41
C ILE A 120 10.12 5.04 21.47
N LYS A 121 11.18 4.23 21.53
CA LYS A 121 11.33 3.22 22.59
C LYS A 121 11.42 3.86 23.97
N ILE A 122 12.22 4.91 24.13
CA ILE A 122 12.34 5.65 25.39
C ILE A 122 10.97 6.18 25.83
N ILE A 123 10.21 6.79 24.92
CA ILE A 123 8.88 7.32 25.21
C ILE A 123 7.93 6.19 25.62
N TYR A 124 7.89 5.10 24.86
CA TYR A 124 7.00 3.98 25.13
C TYR A 124 7.27 3.31 26.48
N ASP A 125 8.54 3.13 26.83
CA ASP A 125 8.94 2.41 28.03
C ASP A 125 8.81 3.28 29.30
N ASN A 126 8.98 4.64 29.22
CA ASN A 126 9.04 5.53 30.38
C ASN A 126 7.78 6.39 30.59
N TYR A 127 6.88 6.47 29.62
CA TYR A 127 5.66 7.30 29.72
C TYR A 127 4.40 6.44 29.54
N PRO A 128 3.88 5.83 30.62
CA PRO A 128 2.78 4.87 30.56
C PRO A 128 1.46 5.47 30.08
N ASN A 129 1.27 6.77 30.27
CA ASN A 129 0.04 7.50 29.94
C ASN A 129 0.00 8.03 28.51
N ILE A 130 1.08 7.82 27.72
CA ILE A 130 1.15 8.27 26.35
C ILE A 130 0.64 7.20 25.39
N LYS A 131 -0.29 7.58 24.51
CA LYS A 131 -0.65 6.84 23.30
C LYS A 131 0.09 7.41 22.10
N LEU A 132 0.97 6.59 21.49
CA LEU A 132 1.77 6.98 20.34
C LEU A 132 1.13 6.54 19.02
N VAL A 133 1.10 7.45 18.07
CA VAL A 133 0.79 7.21 16.66
C VAL A 133 1.93 7.76 15.84
N VAL A 134 2.57 6.93 15.04
CA VAL A 134 3.68 7.33 14.17
C VAL A 134 3.30 7.11 12.71
N SER A 135 3.75 7.97 11.81
CA SER A 135 3.53 7.76 10.39
C SER A 135 4.75 8.06 9.54
N GLY A 136 4.78 7.44 8.35
CA GLY A 136 5.82 7.69 7.36
C GLY A 136 5.68 6.88 6.10
N SER A 137 6.36 7.32 5.04
CA SER A 137 6.27 6.69 3.72
C SER A 137 7.23 5.51 3.52
N THR A 138 8.28 5.42 4.34
CA THR A 138 9.36 4.43 4.21
C THR A 138 9.75 3.81 5.55
N LEU A 139 8.80 3.72 6.49
CA LEU A 139 9.06 3.18 7.84
C LEU A 139 9.56 1.73 7.79
N ARG A 140 9.05 0.91 6.84
CA ARG A 140 9.47 -0.48 6.67
C ARG A 140 10.98 -0.63 6.43
N VAL A 141 11.59 0.34 5.75
CA VAL A 141 13.04 0.32 5.48
C VAL A 141 13.86 0.58 6.75
N SER A 142 13.34 1.39 7.66
CA SER A 142 14.07 1.90 8.83
C SER A 142 13.71 1.21 10.14
N LYS A 143 12.73 0.30 10.16
CA LYS A 143 12.36 -0.43 11.40
C LYS A 143 13.50 -1.30 11.90
N LYS A 144 13.84 -1.11 13.17
CA LYS A 144 14.79 -1.94 13.89
C LYS A 144 14.05 -2.90 14.82
N GLU A 145 14.70 -4.02 15.16
CA GLU A 145 14.20 -5.01 16.12
C GLU A 145 13.84 -4.41 17.50
N SER A 146 14.39 -3.24 17.84
CA SER A 146 14.12 -2.54 19.10
C SER A 146 12.66 -2.20 19.37
N LEU A 147 11.81 -2.12 18.35
CA LEU A 147 10.37 -1.86 18.47
C LEU A 147 9.51 -3.13 18.30
N ALA A 148 10.12 -4.31 18.18
CA ALA A 148 9.38 -5.57 18.08
C ALA A 148 8.46 -5.76 19.30
N GLY A 149 7.21 -6.14 19.05
CA GLY A 149 6.18 -6.32 20.07
C GLY A 149 5.58 -5.03 20.66
N ARG A 150 6.02 -3.84 20.20
CA ARG A 150 5.51 -2.53 20.65
C ARG A 150 4.63 -1.82 19.61
N LEU A 151 4.64 -2.30 18.36
CA LEU A 151 3.96 -1.69 17.22
C LEU A 151 2.81 -2.55 16.71
N ILE A 152 1.74 -1.89 16.28
CA ILE A 152 0.75 -2.43 15.34
C ILE A 152 0.84 -1.64 14.05
N ASP A 153 1.06 -2.34 12.94
CA ASP A 153 1.30 -1.74 11.64
C ASP A 153 0.02 -1.69 10.79
N PHE A 154 -0.29 -0.50 10.31
CA PHE A 154 -1.38 -0.24 9.37
C PHE A 154 -0.79 0.29 8.06
N PHE A 155 -0.85 -0.53 7.03
CA PHE A 155 -0.38 -0.09 5.72
C PHE A 155 -1.52 0.50 4.90
N ILE A 156 -1.40 1.78 4.59
CA ILE A 156 -2.37 2.54 3.82
C ILE A 156 -2.04 2.41 2.34
N ASN A 157 -2.90 1.71 1.64
CA ASN A 157 -2.77 1.52 0.20
C ASN A 157 -3.27 2.76 -0.58
N PRO A 158 -2.92 2.93 -1.87
CA PRO A 158 -3.71 3.74 -2.80
C PRO A 158 -5.19 3.35 -2.73
N LEU A 159 -6.09 4.16 -3.27
CA LEU A 159 -7.53 3.91 -3.21
C LEU A 159 -7.87 2.55 -3.87
N SER A 160 -8.72 1.75 -3.23
CA SER A 160 -9.43 0.66 -3.88
C SER A 160 -10.50 1.22 -4.82
N PHE A 161 -11.06 0.39 -5.71
CA PHE A 161 -12.14 0.85 -6.59
C PHE A 161 -13.35 1.37 -5.80
N GLU A 162 -13.69 0.70 -4.74
CA GLU A 162 -14.76 1.11 -3.84
C GLU A 162 -14.47 2.46 -3.16
N GLU A 163 -13.26 2.66 -2.64
CA GLU A 163 -12.86 3.96 -2.08
C GLU A 163 -12.81 5.04 -3.16
N TYR A 164 -12.38 4.70 -4.40
CA TYR A 164 -12.45 5.64 -5.54
C TYR A 164 -13.89 6.11 -5.80
N LEU A 165 -14.87 5.21 -5.77
CA LEU A 165 -16.27 5.58 -5.94
C LEU A 165 -16.78 6.51 -4.84
N ILE A 166 -16.41 6.24 -3.58
CA ILE A 166 -16.73 7.12 -2.44
C ILE A 166 -16.08 8.50 -2.63
N PHE A 167 -14.78 8.56 -2.98
CA PHE A 167 -14.04 9.81 -3.18
C PHE A 167 -14.50 10.61 -4.39
N SER A 168 -15.12 9.97 -5.36
CA SER A 168 -15.70 10.61 -6.57
C SER A 168 -17.19 10.91 -6.47
N ASP A 169 -17.80 10.71 -5.27
CA ASP A 169 -19.24 10.87 -5.04
C ASP A 169 -20.12 9.98 -5.94
N LYS A 170 -19.67 8.74 -6.12
CA LYS A 170 -20.33 7.73 -6.97
C LYS A 170 -20.63 6.43 -6.24
N GLU A 171 -20.72 6.45 -4.94
CA GLU A 171 -20.92 5.26 -4.10
C GLU A 171 -22.18 4.47 -4.50
N LYS A 172 -23.23 5.16 -4.98
CA LYS A 172 -24.48 4.52 -5.46
C LYS A 172 -24.25 3.52 -6.61
N LEU A 173 -23.12 3.60 -7.33
CA LEU A 173 -22.79 2.62 -8.37
C LEU A 173 -22.42 1.25 -7.81
N LEU A 174 -22.10 1.14 -6.51
CA LEU A 174 -21.84 -0.15 -5.87
C LEU A 174 -23.07 -1.07 -5.88
N ASP A 175 -24.26 -0.49 -5.86
CA ASP A 175 -25.53 -1.20 -5.83
C ASP A 175 -26.24 -1.20 -7.21
N SER A 176 -25.60 -0.66 -8.26
CA SER A 176 -26.21 -0.53 -9.59
C SER A 176 -25.83 -1.71 -10.51
N GLU A 177 -26.78 -2.11 -11.36
CA GLU A 177 -26.57 -3.13 -12.40
C GLU A 177 -26.10 -2.51 -13.75
N MET A 178 -25.75 -1.22 -13.78
CA MET A 178 -25.41 -0.50 -15.02
C MET A 178 -23.97 -0.79 -15.47
N ASP A 179 -23.76 -1.83 -16.24
CA ASP A 179 -22.44 -2.28 -16.69
C ASP A 179 -21.61 -1.21 -17.42
N TYR A 180 -22.24 -0.42 -18.29
CA TYR A 180 -21.54 0.62 -19.04
C TYR A 180 -20.93 1.71 -18.14
N ILE A 181 -21.71 2.19 -17.15
CA ILE A 181 -21.23 3.21 -16.21
C ILE A 181 -20.12 2.64 -15.35
N PHE A 182 -20.26 1.39 -14.94
CA PHE A 182 -19.22 0.68 -14.19
C PHE A 182 -17.91 0.62 -14.97
N GLU A 183 -17.91 0.16 -16.23
CA GLU A 183 -16.69 0.08 -17.05
C GLU A 183 -16.01 1.43 -17.21
N LYS A 184 -16.76 2.49 -17.45
CA LYS A 184 -16.25 3.85 -17.54
C LYS A 184 -15.54 4.26 -16.24
N GLU A 185 -16.19 4.06 -15.10
CA GLU A 185 -15.61 4.44 -13.81
C GLU A 185 -14.45 3.53 -13.40
N TYR A 186 -14.51 2.26 -13.72
CA TYR A 186 -13.40 1.35 -13.48
C TYR A 186 -12.17 1.74 -14.31
N ASN A 187 -12.35 2.08 -15.57
CA ASN A 187 -11.26 2.58 -16.41
C ASN A 187 -10.67 3.91 -15.86
N ASN A 188 -11.50 4.82 -15.35
CA ASN A 188 -11.04 6.03 -14.69
C ASN A 188 -10.22 5.71 -13.42
N TYR A 189 -10.73 4.79 -12.59
CA TYR A 189 -10.08 4.33 -11.37
C TYR A 189 -8.67 3.80 -11.62
N LEU A 190 -8.47 2.96 -12.64
CA LEU A 190 -7.18 2.37 -12.97
C LEU A 190 -6.04 3.41 -13.10
N PHE A 191 -6.40 4.67 -13.38
CA PHE A 191 -5.44 5.76 -13.55
C PHE A 191 -5.51 6.84 -12.47
N ARG A 192 -6.41 6.68 -11.50
CA ARG A 192 -6.72 7.70 -10.48
C ARG A 192 -6.82 7.09 -9.08
N GLN A 193 -5.80 6.35 -8.66
CA GLN A 193 -5.80 5.65 -7.37
C GLN A 193 -5.23 6.49 -6.20
N TYR A 194 -4.92 7.76 -6.42
CA TYR A 194 -4.46 8.67 -5.37
C TYR A 194 -5.57 9.66 -4.99
N PRO A 195 -5.81 9.87 -3.67
CA PRO A 195 -6.89 10.76 -3.19
C PRO A 195 -6.90 12.14 -3.85
N ASP A 196 -5.74 12.82 -3.91
CA ASP A 196 -5.65 14.18 -4.46
C ASP A 196 -6.09 14.25 -5.92
N ILE A 197 -5.77 13.22 -6.73
CA ILE A 197 -6.17 13.16 -8.16
C ILE A 197 -7.68 12.95 -8.30
N VAL A 198 -8.32 12.24 -7.37
CA VAL A 198 -9.76 11.97 -7.42
C VAL A 198 -10.54 13.20 -6.98
N LEU A 199 -10.10 13.82 -5.90
CA LEU A 199 -10.75 14.99 -5.30
C LEU A 199 -10.62 16.26 -6.14
N ASN A 200 -9.50 16.42 -6.85
CA ASN A 200 -9.26 17.57 -7.72
C ASN A 200 -9.10 17.11 -9.18
N LYS A 201 -10.12 17.37 -9.99
CA LYS A 201 -10.17 16.96 -11.40
C LYS A 201 -9.17 17.72 -12.29
N ASP A 202 -8.68 18.87 -11.84
CA ASP A 202 -7.75 19.73 -12.59
C ASP A 202 -6.29 19.25 -12.46
N ILE A 203 -6.02 18.33 -11.54
CA ILE A 203 -4.69 17.75 -11.41
C ILE A 203 -4.39 16.82 -12.58
N ASP A 204 -3.34 17.12 -13.34
CA ASP A 204 -2.78 16.19 -14.32
C ASP A 204 -2.19 14.98 -13.60
N SER A 205 -2.85 13.83 -13.74
CA SER A 205 -2.49 12.59 -13.09
C SER A 205 -1.08 12.13 -13.46
N LYS A 206 -0.66 12.31 -14.72
CA LYS A 206 0.66 11.90 -15.22
C LYS A 206 1.76 12.73 -14.56
N GLN A 207 1.59 14.05 -14.57
CA GLN A 207 2.55 14.96 -13.93
C GLN A 207 2.62 14.73 -12.42
N TYR A 208 1.48 14.60 -11.76
CA TYR A 208 1.41 14.37 -10.31
C TYR A 208 2.16 13.10 -9.87
N ILE A 209 1.94 11.99 -10.57
CA ILE A 209 2.59 10.71 -10.26
C ILE A 209 4.08 10.77 -10.61
N SER A 210 4.46 11.44 -11.70
CA SER A 210 5.87 11.64 -12.05
C SER A 210 6.62 12.38 -10.93
N LEU A 211 6.01 13.39 -10.33
CA LEU A 211 6.60 14.11 -9.18
C LEU A 211 6.74 13.21 -7.94
N ILE A 212 5.79 12.30 -7.69
CA ILE A 212 5.92 11.31 -6.60
C ILE A 212 7.13 10.40 -6.86
N LEU A 213 7.25 9.85 -8.07
CA LEU A 213 8.36 8.97 -8.45
C LEU A 213 9.71 9.69 -8.33
N GLN A 214 9.79 10.92 -8.84
CA GLN A 214 11.00 11.74 -8.72
C GLN A 214 11.40 11.93 -7.25
N LYS A 215 10.46 12.29 -6.39
CA LYS A 215 10.73 12.50 -4.97
C LYS A 215 11.22 11.22 -4.28
N VAL A 216 10.64 10.07 -4.57
CA VAL A 216 11.08 8.78 -4.01
C VAL A 216 12.47 8.41 -4.51
N ILE A 217 12.73 8.54 -5.82
CA ILE A 217 13.98 8.08 -6.44
C ILE A 217 15.13 9.04 -6.14
N PHE A 218 14.93 10.35 -6.25
CA PHE A 218 16.02 11.32 -6.18
C PHE A 218 16.23 11.96 -4.80
N GLU A 219 15.22 11.97 -3.92
CA GLU A 219 15.35 12.55 -2.59
C GLU A 219 15.33 11.48 -1.48
N ASP A 220 14.35 10.55 -1.51
CA ASP A 220 14.23 9.60 -0.40
C ASP A 220 15.29 8.51 -0.44
N SER A 221 15.70 8.05 -1.62
CA SER A 221 16.65 6.94 -1.77
C SER A 221 17.98 7.20 -1.06
N GLU A 222 18.49 8.44 -1.08
CA GLU A 222 19.75 8.82 -0.43
C GLU A 222 19.76 8.59 1.09
N LYS A 223 18.58 8.66 1.70
CA LYS A 223 18.43 8.47 3.15
C LYS A 223 18.56 7.01 3.57
N TYR A 224 18.26 6.09 2.63
CA TYR A 224 18.20 4.65 2.90
C TYR A 224 19.32 3.85 2.24
N ILE A 225 19.82 4.35 1.11
CA ILE A 225 20.87 3.66 0.35
C ILE A 225 22.11 4.54 0.31
N LYS A 226 23.13 4.14 1.04
CA LYS A 226 24.43 4.81 1.01
C LYS A 226 25.05 4.72 -0.39
N ASN A 227 25.46 5.86 -0.95
CA ASN A 227 26.04 5.98 -2.29
C ASN A 227 25.13 5.39 -3.39
N VAL A 228 23.82 5.74 -3.35
CA VAL A 228 22.87 5.30 -4.37
C VAL A 228 23.21 5.90 -5.74
N ASP A 229 23.26 5.05 -6.76
CA ASP A 229 23.20 5.48 -8.15
C ASP A 229 21.74 5.67 -8.53
N LYS A 230 21.29 6.94 -8.57
CA LYS A 230 19.90 7.31 -8.85
C LYS A 230 19.48 6.98 -10.28
N ASP A 231 20.40 7.03 -11.23
CA ASP A 231 20.12 6.71 -12.65
C ASP A 231 19.87 5.22 -12.81
N ILE A 232 20.64 4.38 -12.15
CA ILE A 232 20.42 2.92 -12.14
C ILE A 232 19.12 2.59 -11.39
N LEU A 233 18.87 3.21 -10.24
CA LEU A 233 17.62 3.03 -9.51
C LEU A 233 16.41 3.44 -10.36
N TYR A 234 16.50 4.57 -11.07
CA TYR A 234 15.48 5.04 -12.00
C TYR A 234 15.27 4.05 -13.16
N LYS A 235 16.33 3.56 -13.78
CA LYS A 235 16.24 2.55 -14.87
C LYS A 235 15.54 1.28 -14.40
N ILE A 236 15.89 0.73 -13.23
CA ILE A 236 15.24 -0.44 -12.65
C ILE A 236 13.75 -0.17 -12.41
N CYS A 237 13.44 0.99 -11.86
CA CYS A 237 12.05 1.41 -11.65
C CYS A 237 11.26 1.44 -12.96
N MET A 238 11.83 2.08 -14.00
CA MET A 238 11.18 2.21 -15.31
C MET A 238 10.97 0.87 -16.02
N ILE A 239 11.94 -0.05 -15.95
CA ILE A 239 11.80 -1.40 -16.51
C ILE A 239 10.57 -2.09 -15.90
N ILE A 240 10.44 -2.08 -14.57
CA ILE A 240 9.34 -2.77 -13.89
C ILE A 240 7.98 -2.09 -14.13
N LEU A 241 7.96 -0.76 -14.15
CA LEU A 241 6.71 -0.02 -14.33
C LEU A 241 6.18 -0.07 -15.77
N ARG A 242 7.07 -0.25 -16.78
CA ARG A 242 6.66 -0.37 -18.20
C ARG A 242 6.13 -1.75 -18.55
N ASP A 243 6.72 -2.79 -17.95
CA ASP A 243 6.39 -4.18 -18.23
C ASP A 243 5.92 -4.92 -16.96
N PRO A 244 4.69 -4.63 -16.50
CA PRO A 244 4.10 -5.28 -15.32
C PRO A 244 4.01 -6.81 -15.50
N GLY A 245 4.27 -7.55 -14.42
CA GLY A 245 4.13 -9.00 -14.41
C GLY A 245 5.32 -9.77 -14.99
N GLU A 246 6.38 -9.07 -15.41
CA GLU A 246 7.57 -9.73 -15.92
C GLU A 246 8.35 -10.44 -14.81
N ILE A 247 8.94 -11.59 -15.20
CA ILE A 247 9.81 -12.37 -14.33
C ILE A 247 11.24 -11.85 -14.46
N ILE A 248 11.74 -11.21 -13.41
CA ILE A 248 13.07 -10.61 -13.40
C ILE A 248 14.07 -11.52 -12.67
N ASN A 249 15.17 -11.82 -13.36
CA ASN A 249 16.34 -12.44 -12.76
C ASN A 249 17.36 -11.33 -12.40
N TYR A 250 17.74 -11.24 -11.14
CA TYR A 250 18.66 -10.21 -10.65
C TYR A 250 20.05 -10.30 -11.28
N SER A 251 20.50 -11.51 -11.64
CA SER A 251 21.82 -11.70 -12.27
C SER A 251 21.83 -11.21 -13.70
N ASP A 252 20.74 -11.41 -14.44
CA ASP A 252 20.64 -10.95 -15.83
C ASP A 252 20.48 -9.42 -15.85
N LEU A 253 19.59 -8.87 -15.03
CA LEU A 253 19.40 -7.42 -14.89
C LEU A 253 20.70 -6.72 -14.43
N SER A 254 21.51 -7.35 -13.58
CA SER A 254 22.78 -6.79 -13.13
C SER A 254 23.81 -6.70 -14.27
N LYS A 255 23.84 -7.69 -15.17
CA LYS A 255 24.70 -7.68 -16.37
C LYS A 255 24.27 -6.59 -17.35
N ASP A 256 22.94 -6.50 -17.61
CA ASP A 256 22.37 -5.53 -18.55
C ASP A 256 22.63 -4.08 -18.11
N LEU A 257 22.64 -3.83 -16.80
CA LEU A 257 22.86 -2.50 -16.22
C LEU A 257 24.33 -2.22 -15.84
N GLY A 258 25.22 -3.21 -15.95
CA GLY A 258 26.64 -3.04 -15.61
C GLY A 258 26.90 -2.84 -14.10
N VAL A 259 26.04 -3.36 -13.22
CA VAL A 259 26.13 -3.18 -11.75
C VAL A 259 26.22 -4.54 -11.05
N LYS A 260 26.57 -4.53 -9.76
CA LYS A 260 26.61 -5.77 -8.98
C LYS A 260 25.19 -6.25 -8.65
N ARG A 261 24.98 -7.57 -8.65
CA ARG A 261 23.70 -8.19 -8.28
C ARG A 261 23.18 -7.72 -6.90
N GLY A 262 24.09 -7.50 -5.94
CA GLY A 262 23.73 -6.97 -4.62
C GLY A 262 23.15 -5.55 -4.64
N GLU A 263 23.56 -4.72 -5.61
CA GLU A 263 23.01 -3.37 -5.80
C GLU A 263 21.60 -3.45 -6.38
N VAL A 264 21.40 -4.30 -7.40
CA VAL A 264 20.07 -4.58 -7.95
C VAL A 264 19.10 -5.01 -6.85
N SER A 265 19.52 -5.93 -5.96
CA SER A 265 18.69 -6.37 -4.83
C SER A 265 18.34 -5.22 -3.90
N LYS A 266 19.31 -4.38 -3.52
CA LYS A 266 19.08 -3.21 -2.64
C LYS A 266 18.09 -2.21 -3.27
N TYR A 267 18.25 -1.94 -4.57
CA TYR A 267 17.39 -1.01 -5.28
C TYR A 267 15.94 -1.53 -5.39
N ILE A 268 15.78 -2.80 -5.74
CA ILE A 268 14.47 -3.45 -5.77
C ILE A 268 13.82 -3.46 -4.37
N ASP A 269 14.57 -3.82 -3.33
CA ASP A 269 14.04 -3.84 -1.96
C ASP A 269 13.64 -2.43 -1.49
N PHE A 270 14.38 -1.39 -1.88
CA PHE A 270 13.98 -0.01 -1.62
C PHE A 270 12.66 0.35 -2.34
N LEU A 271 12.53 0.05 -3.63
CA LEU A 271 11.31 0.32 -4.40
C LEU A 271 10.09 -0.44 -3.84
N VAL A 272 10.26 -1.68 -3.39
CA VAL A 272 9.21 -2.47 -2.72
C VAL A 272 8.78 -1.81 -1.41
N ASN A 273 9.75 -1.44 -0.57
CA ASN A 273 9.46 -0.85 0.73
C ASN A 273 8.89 0.56 0.65
N SER A 274 9.21 1.30 -0.44
CA SER A 274 8.64 2.62 -0.72
C SER A 274 7.24 2.57 -1.33
N GLY A 275 6.72 1.36 -1.62
CA GLY A 275 5.41 1.18 -2.22
C GLY A 275 5.32 1.64 -3.68
N ILE A 276 6.41 1.55 -4.42
CA ILE A 276 6.45 1.81 -5.87
C ILE A 276 6.20 0.53 -6.65
N ILE A 277 6.76 -0.60 -6.20
CA ILE A 277 6.58 -1.90 -6.83
C ILE A 277 6.15 -2.96 -5.82
N ARG A 278 5.52 -4.02 -6.33
CA ARG A 278 5.24 -5.27 -5.62
C ARG A 278 6.15 -6.37 -6.12
N LYS A 279 6.67 -7.16 -5.20
CA LYS A 279 7.48 -8.35 -5.48
C LYS A 279 6.65 -9.59 -5.12
N ILE A 280 6.45 -10.48 -6.09
CA ILE A 280 5.67 -11.70 -5.94
C ILE A 280 6.58 -12.91 -6.14
N TYR A 281 6.47 -13.88 -5.26
CA TYR A 281 7.34 -15.04 -5.20
C TYR A 281 6.79 -16.22 -6.00
N ASN A 282 7.65 -16.90 -6.75
CA ASN A 282 7.28 -18.17 -7.38
C ASN A 282 7.15 -19.25 -6.29
N PHE A 283 5.94 -19.69 -6.05
CA PHE A 283 5.61 -20.56 -4.92
C PHE A 283 6.46 -21.82 -4.83
N SER A 284 6.85 -22.17 -3.62
CA SER A 284 7.51 -23.41 -3.27
C SER A 284 7.24 -23.73 -1.81
N ASN A 285 6.96 -24.99 -1.50
CA ASN A 285 6.88 -25.45 -0.10
C ASN A 285 8.25 -25.41 0.63
N ASN A 286 9.35 -25.29 -0.12
CA ASN A 286 10.68 -25.14 0.42
C ASN A 286 11.07 -23.66 0.46
N SER A 287 11.27 -23.10 1.65
CA SER A 287 11.58 -21.69 1.87
C SER A 287 12.85 -21.23 1.16
N ARG A 288 13.91 -22.05 1.14
CA ARG A 288 15.15 -21.75 0.42
C ARG A 288 14.90 -21.65 -1.09
N LYS A 289 14.11 -22.58 -1.66
CA LYS A 289 13.74 -22.52 -3.09
C LYS A 289 12.86 -21.31 -3.40
N LEU A 290 11.97 -20.92 -2.48
CA LEU A 290 11.14 -19.72 -2.61
C LEU A 290 12.00 -18.46 -2.78
N GLU A 291 13.05 -18.32 -1.97
CA GLU A 291 13.95 -17.17 -2.03
C GLU A 291 14.86 -17.16 -3.27
N ILE A 292 15.29 -18.32 -3.75
CA ILE A 292 16.22 -18.43 -4.90
C ILE A 292 15.51 -18.31 -6.25
N LYS A 293 14.26 -18.78 -6.35
CA LYS A 293 13.48 -18.73 -7.59
C LYS A 293 13.30 -17.30 -8.11
N SER A 294 13.11 -17.17 -9.40
CA SER A 294 12.74 -15.90 -10.06
C SER A 294 11.45 -15.33 -9.45
N LYS A 295 11.31 -14.03 -9.50
CA LYS A 295 10.19 -13.29 -8.94
C LYS A 295 9.49 -12.48 -10.03
N LYS A 296 8.17 -12.35 -9.94
CA LYS A 296 7.40 -11.40 -10.74
C LYS A 296 7.35 -10.05 -10.05
N PHE A 297 7.32 -8.99 -10.84
CA PHE A 297 7.22 -7.63 -10.35
C PHE A 297 6.06 -6.89 -11.01
N TYR A 298 5.34 -6.15 -10.18
CA TYR A 298 4.23 -5.31 -10.61
C TYR A 298 4.42 -3.89 -10.08
N PRO A 299 3.92 -2.85 -10.77
CA PRO A 299 3.67 -1.55 -10.14
C PRO A 299 2.83 -1.75 -8.89
N TYR A 300 3.06 -0.93 -7.87
CA TYR A 300 2.28 -1.04 -6.63
C TYR A 300 0.79 -0.79 -6.88
N CYS A 301 0.46 0.13 -7.79
CA CYS A 301 -0.87 0.39 -8.31
C CYS A 301 -0.79 0.78 -9.79
N THR A 302 -1.88 0.64 -10.52
CA THR A 302 -1.93 0.83 -11.97
C THR A 302 -1.70 2.27 -12.42
N SER A 303 -2.01 3.24 -11.58
CA SER A 303 -1.72 4.66 -11.83
C SER A 303 -0.23 4.93 -12.09
N LEU A 304 0.67 4.16 -11.48
CA LEU A 304 2.13 4.30 -11.68
C LEU A 304 2.55 3.94 -13.11
N THR A 305 1.98 2.89 -13.69
CA THR A 305 2.26 2.50 -15.09
C THR A 305 1.77 3.59 -16.04
N ARG A 306 0.56 4.11 -15.81
CA ARG A 306 -0.03 5.10 -16.71
C ARG A 306 0.77 6.40 -16.78
N ALA A 307 1.42 6.78 -15.70
CA ALA A 307 2.29 7.97 -15.68
C ALA A 307 3.50 7.86 -16.60
N ILE A 308 3.89 6.63 -16.96
CA ILE A 308 5.12 6.34 -17.71
C ILE A 308 4.82 5.92 -19.14
N THR A 309 3.71 5.23 -19.39
CA THR A 309 3.35 4.64 -20.66
C THR A 309 2.05 5.24 -21.18
N GLU A 310 2.06 5.78 -22.39
CA GLU A 310 0.86 6.40 -23.00
C GLU A 310 -0.17 5.35 -23.39
N ASN A 311 0.27 4.24 -23.95
CA ASN A 311 -0.57 3.13 -24.40
C ASN A 311 -0.19 1.83 -23.68
N PRO A 312 -0.56 1.65 -22.41
CA PRO A 312 -0.25 0.42 -21.69
C PRO A 312 -1.09 -0.75 -22.21
N ASP A 313 -0.53 -1.96 -22.18
CA ASP A 313 -1.29 -3.18 -22.39
C ASP A 313 -2.35 -3.32 -21.28
N MET A 314 -3.63 -3.23 -21.67
CA MET A 314 -4.74 -3.30 -20.72
C MET A 314 -4.82 -4.65 -20.01
N SER A 315 -4.37 -5.74 -20.61
CA SER A 315 -4.31 -7.04 -19.93
C SER A 315 -3.34 -7.01 -18.76
N LYS A 316 -2.15 -6.42 -18.95
CA LYS A 316 -1.14 -6.22 -17.88
C LYS A 316 -1.62 -5.22 -16.82
N ILE A 317 -2.37 -4.20 -17.19
CA ILE A 317 -2.97 -3.24 -16.24
C ILE A 317 -4.00 -3.96 -15.36
N ILE A 318 -4.90 -4.74 -15.95
CA ILE A 318 -5.91 -5.47 -15.17
C ILE A 318 -5.26 -6.53 -14.28
N GLU A 319 -4.26 -7.26 -14.77
CA GLU A 319 -3.49 -8.20 -13.97
C GLU A 319 -2.81 -7.50 -12.78
N THR A 320 -2.27 -6.29 -13.00
CA THR A 320 -1.68 -5.45 -11.93
C THR A 320 -2.73 -5.04 -10.90
N ASP A 321 -3.93 -4.63 -11.34
CA ASP A 321 -5.01 -4.26 -10.42
C ASP A 321 -5.51 -5.47 -9.61
N VAL A 322 -5.65 -6.62 -10.25
CA VAL A 322 -5.99 -7.87 -9.54
C VAL A 322 -4.91 -8.23 -8.51
N CYS A 323 -3.63 -8.13 -8.90
CA CYS A 323 -2.52 -8.32 -7.98
C CYS A 323 -2.61 -7.39 -6.77
N PHE A 324 -2.91 -6.11 -7.00
CA PHE A 324 -3.08 -5.10 -5.96
C PHE A 324 -4.27 -5.42 -5.06
N GLN A 325 -5.42 -5.70 -5.64
CA GLN A 325 -6.63 -5.98 -4.89
C GLN A 325 -6.54 -7.28 -4.07
N LEU A 326 -5.90 -8.33 -4.58
CA LEU A 326 -5.70 -9.60 -3.86
C LEU A 326 -4.61 -9.51 -2.77
N ASP A 327 -3.82 -8.44 -2.75
CA ASP A 327 -2.56 -8.39 -1.98
C ASP A 327 -1.71 -9.65 -2.24
N ALA A 328 -1.61 -10.03 -3.52
CA ALA A 328 -1.02 -11.28 -3.93
C ALA A 328 0.46 -11.34 -3.54
N LYS A 329 0.89 -12.51 -3.01
CA LYS A 329 2.27 -12.76 -2.57
C LYS A 329 2.96 -13.83 -3.42
N TYR A 330 2.18 -14.68 -4.06
CA TYR A 330 2.68 -15.83 -4.78
C TYR A 330 2.07 -15.95 -6.16
N PHE A 331 2.87 -16.43 -7.09
CA PHE A 331 2.46 -16.98 -8.38
C PHE A 331 3.04 -18.39 -8.53
N LEU A 332 2.62 -19.13 -9.53
CA LEU A 332 3.20 -20.42 -9.87
C LEU A 332 3.75 -20.38 -11.28
N ASN A 333 5.03 -20.67 -11.45
CA ASN A 333 5.63 -20.86 -12.76
C ASN A 333 6.58 -22.05 -12.74
N ASN A 334 6.37 -22.99 -13.67
CA ASN A 334 7.20 -24.16 -13.85
C ASN A 334 8.01 -24.07 -15.15
N LYS A 335 9.16 -23.38 -15.08
CA LYS A 335 10.10 -23.27 -16.20
C LYS A 335 9.45 -22.80 -17.52
N GLY A 336 8.49 -21.90 -17.45
CA GLY A 336 7.78 -21.34 -18.61
C GLY A 336 6.76 -22.26 -19.27
N LYS A 337 6.54 -23.49 -18.75
CA LYS A 337 5.59 -24.45 -19.34
C LYS A 337 4.19 -24.34 -18.76
N GLU A 338 4.07 -23.94 -17.52
CA GLU A 338 2.82 -23.88 -16.75
C GLU A 338 2.88 -22.69 -15.82
N GLU A 339 1.89 -21.85 -15.87
CA GLU A 339 1.81 -20.64 -15.03
C GLU A 339 0.42 -20.48 -14.46
N ILE A 340 0.33 -20.01 -13.22
CA ILE A 340 -0.86 -19.43 -12.58
C ILE A 340 -0.47 -18.04 -12.13
N ASP A 341 -1.26 -17.05 -12.53
CA ASP A 341 -0.96 -15.64 -12.29
C ASP A 341 -0.84 -15.34 -10.80
N PHE A 342 -1.79 -15.83 -9.97
CA PHE A 342 -1.74 -15.64 -8.52
C PHE A 342 -2.14 -16.91 -7.77
N LEU A 343 -1.42 -17.18 -6.69
CA LEU A 343 -1.72 -18.23 -5.72
C LEU A 343 -1.95 -17.61 -4.35
N LEU A 344 -3.18 -17.69 -3.87
CA LEU A 344 -3.54 -17.26 -2.52
C LEU A 344 -3.46 -18.44 -1.58
N ILE A 345 -2.94 -18.21 -0.38
CA ILE A 345 -2.77 -19.23 0.66
C ILE A 345 -3.32 -18.68 1.97
N ASP A 346 -4.27 -19.37 2.53
CA ASP A 346 -4.77 -19.07 3.86
C ASP A 346 -3.73 -19.45 4.91
N PRO A 347 -3.29 -18.53 5.76
CA PRO A 347 -2.25 -18.78 6.73
C PRO A 347 -2.68 -19.76 7.85
N ILE A 348 -3.99 -19.89 8.10
CA ILE A 348 -4.55 -20.72 9.19
C ILE A 348 -4.88 -22.11 8.66
N THR A 349 -5.66 -22.18 7.57
CA THR A 349 -6.17 -23.45 7.04
C THR A 349 -5.25 -24.09 6.00
N SER A 350 -4.24 -23.34 5.51
CA SER A 350 -3.36 -23.72 4.40
C SER A 350 -4.11 -24.04 3.08
N LYS A 351 -5.39 -23.69 2.98
CA LYS A 351 -6.14 -23.80 1.73
C LYS A 351 -5.53 -22.89 0.67
N LYS A 352 -5.57 -23.34 -0.58
CA LYS A 352 -4.96 -22.65 -1.72
C LYS A 352 -6.01 -22.34 -2.78
N ILE A 353 -6.01 -21.10 -3.26
CA ILE A 353 -6.85 -20.66 -4.39
C ILE A 353 -5.91 -20.23 -5.51
N GLY A 354 -6.11 -20.79 -6.71
CA GLY A 354 -5.45 -20.35 -7.92
C GLY A 354 -6.30 -19.32 -8.66
N VAL A 355 -5.68 -18.22 -9.09
CA VAL A 355 -6.35 -17.14 -9.82
C VAL A 355 -5.63 -16.90 -11.13
N GLU A 356 -6.37 -16.86 -12.23
CA GLU A 356 -5.96 -16.51 -13.58
C GLU A 356 -6.67 -15.24 -14.02
N VAL A 357 -6.02 -14.39 -14.78
CA VAL A 357 -6.61 -13.17 -15.32
C VAL A 357 -6.62 -13.27 -16.85
N LYS A 358 -7.80 -13.18 -17.45
CA LYS A 358 -7.99 -13.28 -18.90
C LYS A 358 -8.84 -12.12 -19.41
N TYR A 359 -8.21 -10.97 -19.63
CA TYR A 359 -8.90 -9.74 -20.06
C TYR A 359 -9.07 -9.73 -21.59
N ARG A 360 -10.07 -10.47 -22.09
CA ARG A 360 -10.38 -10.58 -23.51
C ARG A 360 -11.87 -10.88 -23.77
N ASN A 361 -12.32 -10.67 -25.01
CA ASN A 361 -13.74 -10.75 -25.35
C ASN A 361 -14.29 -12.19 -25.43
N LEU A 362 -13.45 -13.20 -25.65
CA LEU A 362 -13.86 -14.60 -25.72
C LEU A 362 -12.99 -15.45 -24.80
N ILE A 363 -13.64 -16.17 -23.90
CA ILE A 363 -13.04 -17.13 -22.98
C ILE A 363 -13.39 -18.55 -23.46
N THR A 364 -12.38 -19.39 -23.59
CA THR A 364 -12.48 -20.75 -24.10
C THR A 364 -11.99 -21.77 -23.09
N ASN A 365 -12.27 -23.07 -23.33
CA ASN A 365 -11.74 -24.15 -22.49
C ASN A 365 -10.19 -24.17 -22.41
N LYS A 366 -9.51 -23.59 -23.39
CA LYS A 366 -8.03 -23.47 -23.36
C LYS A 366 -7.55 -22.58 -22.22
N ASP A 367 -8.36 -21.61 -21.79
CA ASP A 367 -8.04 -20.69 -20.71
C ASP A 367 -8.03 -21.34 -19.33
N THR A 368 -8.66 -22.52 -19.21
CA THR A 368 -8.62 -23.35 -18.00
C THR A 368 -7.40 -24.27 -17.93
N ASN A 369 -6.58 -24.33 -18.99
CA ASN A 369 -5.48 -25.31 -19.09
C ASN A 369 -4.40 -25.09 -18.02
N ALA A 370 -4.17 -23.86 -17.57
CA ALA A 370 -3.28 -23.57 -16.46
C ALA A 370 -3.61 -24.44 -15.23
N PHE A 371 -4.90 -24.64 -14.94
CA PHE A 371 -5.37 -25.44 -13.81
C PHE A 371 -5.34 -26.97 -14.05
N LYS A 372 -5.13 -27.42 -15.28
CA LYS A 372 -5.09 -28.86 -15.63
C LYS A 372 -3.69 -29.45 -15.48
N SER A 373 -2.69 -28.62 -15.25
CA SER A 373 -1.30 -29.03 -15.19
C SER A 373 -1.02 -30.02 -14.03
N VAL A 374 -0.02 -30.87 -14.20
CA VAL A 374 0.36 -31.89 -13.20
C VAL A 374 0.80 -31.24 -11.87
N ILE A 375 1.49 -30.11 -11.96
CA ILE A 375 1.98 -29.41 -10.76
C ILE A 375 0.82 -28.79 -10.00
N VAL A 376 -0.11 -28.18 -10.70
CA VAL A 376 -1.32 -27.58 -10.11
C VAL A 376 -2.21 -28.64 -9.45
N LYS A 377 -2.35 -29.80 -10.08
CA LYS A 377 -3.05 -30.95 -9.46
C LYS A 377 -2.42 -31.38 -8.12
N LYS A 378 -1.08 -31.36 -8.04
CA LYS A 378 -0.35 -31.67 -6.79
C LYS A 378 -0.52 -30.59 -5.70
N LEU A 379 -0.90 -29.37 -6.05
CA LEU A 379 -1.14 -28.31 -5.06
C LEU A 379 -2.48 -28.46 -4.34
N ASN A 380 -3.38 -29.28 -4.84
CA ASN A 380 -4.73 -29.51 -4.29
C ASN A 380 -5.46 -28.19 -4.04
N LEU A 381 -5.68 -27.40 -5.10
CA LEU A 381 -6.38 -26.13 -5.01
C LEU A 381 -7.81 -26.33 -4.52
N SER A 382 -8.20 -25.60 -3.49
CA SER A 382 -9.57 -25.60 -2.96
C SER A 382 -10.55 -24.88 -3.91
N LYS A 383 -10.08 -23.83 -4.60
CA LYS A 383 -10.82 -23.09 -5.63
C LYS A 383 -9.89 -22.72 -6.78
N LYS A 384 -10.49 -22.57 -7.97
CA LYS A 384 -9.87 -22.08 -9.19
C LYS A 384 -10.73 -20.96 -9.72
N ILE A 385 -10.14 -19.79 -9.95
CA ILE A 385 -10.88 -18.60 -10.32
C ILE A 385 -10.26 -18.03 -11.59
N ILE A 386 -11.10 -17.67 -12.56
CA ILE A 386 -10.69 -16.94 -13.76
C ILE A 386 -11.38 -15.59 -13.73
N ILE A 387 -10.60 -14.53 -13.65
CA ILE A 387 -11.12 -13.16 -13.71
C ILE A 387 -11.14 -12.73 -15.17
N VAL A 388 -12.30 -12.29 -15.66
CA VAL A 388 -12.53 -11.96 -17.06
C VAL A 388 -13.07 -10.54 -17.22
N LYS A 389 -13.04 -10.00 -18.44
CA LYS A 389 -13.71 -8.76 -18.80
C LYS A 389 -15.24 -8.88 -18.58
N ALA A 390 -15.90 -7.80 -18.22
CA ALA A 390 -17.32 -7.83 -17.85
C ALA A 390 -18.24 -8.35 -18.95
N ASP A 391 -17.92 -8.04 -20.21
CA ASP A 391 -18.67 -8.43 -21.41
C ASP A 391 -18.12 -9.67 -22.14
N SER A 392 -17.23 -10.44 -21.51
CA SER A 392 -16.63 -11.63 -22.13
C SER A 392 -17.69 -12.66 -22.49
N LYS A 393 -17.64 -13.15 -23.74
CA LYS A 393 -18.42 -14.30 -24.16
C LYS A 393 -17.78 -15.58 -23.61
N LEU A 394 -18.59 -16.42 -22.96
CA LEU A 394 -18.13 -17.67 -22.37
C LEU A 394 -18.44 -18.82 -23.33
N GLY A 395 -17.40 -19.49 -23.81
CA GLY A 395 -17.54 -20.70 -24.65
C GLY A 395 -17.88 -21.96 -23.87
N PHE A 396 -18.06 -21.86 -22.53
CA PHE A 396 -18.42 -22.99 -21.65
C PHE A 396 -19.01 -22.46 -20.34
N ASN A 397 -19.73 -23.31 -19.61
CA ASN A 397 -20.34 -22.94 -18.34
C ASN A 397 -19.50 -23.45 -17.17
N THR A 398 -19.09 -22.56 -16.27
CA THR A 398 -18.39 -22.90 -15.03
C THR A 398 -18.61 -21.82 -13.97
N LYS A 399 -18.71 -22.27 -12.70
CA LYS A 399 -18.79 -21.38 -11.53
C LYS A 399 -17.43 -20.75 -11.16
N GLU A 400 -16.37 -21.10 -11.88
CA GLU A 400 -15.00 -20.64 -11.62
C GLU A 400 -14.68 -19.28 -12.29
N ILE A 401 -15.61 -18.75 -13.12
CA ILE A 401 -15.42 -17.49 -13.86
C ILE A 401 -16.08 -16.34 -13.11
N ILE A 402 -15.29 -15.28 -12.86
CA ILE A 402 -15.76 -14.06 -12.19
C ILE A 402 -15.45 -12.86 -13.08
N PRO A 403 -16.46 -12.14 -13.58
CA PRO A 403 -16.25 -10.85 -14.23
C PRO A 403 -15.53 -9.87 -13.31
N ILE A 404 -14.61 -9.07 -13.88
CA ILE A 404 -13.80 -8.08 -13.12
C ILE A 404 -14.67 -7.11 -12.32
N LYS A 405 -15.85 -6.79 -12.81
CA LYS A 405 -16.87 -5.99 -12.12
C LYS A 405 -17.18 -6.57 -10.73
N TYR A 406 -17.58 -7.83 -10.68
CA TYR A 406 -17.93 -8.49 -9.43
C TYR A 406 -16.70 -8.66 -8.52
N PHE A 407 -15.56 -8.96 -9.11
CA PHE A 407 -14.29 -9.04 -8.37
C PHE A 407 -13.96 -7.72 -7.66
N SER A 408 -14.04 -6.60 -8.36
CA SER A 408 -13.67 -5.28 -7.83
C SER A 408 -14.62 -4.73 -6.77
N ILE A 409 -15.92 -5.12 -6.83
CA ILE A 409 -16.95 -4.70 -5.86
C ILE A 409 -17.04 -5.67 -4.69
N PHE A 410 -17.00 -6.98 -4.96
CA PHE A 410 -17.39 -8.03 -4.00
C PHE A 410 -16.20 -8.75 -3.35
N ARG A 411 -14.98 -8.24 -3.49
CA ARG A 411 -13.79 -8.82 -2.85
C ARG A 411 -14.00 -9.15 -1.36
N HIS A 412 -14.82 -8.39 -0.67
CA HIS A 412 -15.12 -8.57 0.77
C HIS A 412 -16.31 -9.49 1.04
N LYS A 413 -17.03 -9.97 0.02
CA LYS A 413 -18.11 -10.93 0.21
C LYS A 413 -17.57 -12.34 0.00
N SER A 414 -17.85 -13.21 0.94
CA SER A 414 -17.55 -14.64 1.17
C SER A 414 -16.92 -15.53 0.06
N GLU A 415 -16.93 -15.15 -1.20
CA GLU A 415 -16.42 -15.99 -2.31
C GLU A 415 -14.88 -16.05 -2.37
N PHE A 416 -14.19 -14.99 -1.90
CA PHE A 416 -12.74 -14.93 -1.78
C PHE A 416 -12.26 -15.16 -0.34
N GLU A 417 -13.16 -15.30 0.62
CA GLU A 417 -12.79 -15.73 1.95
C GLU A 417 -12.34 -17.19 1.86
N LEU A 418 -11.13 -17.44 2.34
CA LEU A 418 -10.53 -18.76 2.47
C LEU A 418 -11.18 -19.57 3.62
N LYS A 419 -12.42 -19.17 4.06
CA LYS A 419 -13.18 -19.89 5.10
C LYS A 419 -13.63 -21.26 4.64
#